data_341c2e5b7e8dc86c69cffcbc158e9ff1
#
_entry.id   341c2e5b7e8dc86c69cffcbc158e9ff1
#
_cell.length_a   1.000
_cell.length_b   1.000
_cell.length_c   1.000
_cell.angle_alpha   90.00
_cell.angle_beta   90.00
_cell.angle_gamma   90.00
#
_symmetry.space_group_name_H-M   'P 1'
#
loop_
_entity.id
_entity.type
_entity.pdbx_description
1 polymer ?
#
loop_
_entity_poly.entity_id
_entity_poly.type
_entity_poly.pdbx_seq_one_letter_code
_entity_poly.pdbx_strand_id
1 'polypeptide(L)'
;MRQSPLLNRPGAVPNAVGDPDEPVPAHYGDPLREQRLLVGGAAVTALARDVVVVSGPDRLSWLTTLSSQVLTGLVPGDGGVETLILDAHGHIAHALAALDDGRTLRLVTEAGRGAALAEHLQRMRFMLRVEVVAAGDLAVLAAMGGGADALDGAARRVRLARLGGGAGSDPAGPDAADPDAADRGGPGAWRDPWPGVVPGGTSYDVGLARAHPGAFWRAGLVIVPVDAVGEVVDDFLADGPGRALAGSLAWEALRIEAGRPRWAREVDERTIPHELDWLRTAVHLTKGCYPGQETIARTLNLGRPPRRLTILQLDGLTGRLPAPGAVVRLGERAVGSVTSVARHHELGPMALALLRRSAPVDAALTVDAAEEAGPGSAGAGPGGGSGAAARVDAVQEPLVCPDGKAQASPAQRPGVGLRKSLLH
;
A
#
# COMPACT_ATOMS: atom_id res chain seq x y z
N MET A 1 17.39 3.91 7.75
CA MET A 1 16.03 4.49 7.84
C MET A 1 15.92 5.37 9.06
N ARG A 2 15.19 6.48 8.96
CA ARG A 2 15.00 7.40 10.11
C ARG A 2 13.86 6.89 10.98
N GLN A 3 14.09 6.83 12.29
CA GLN A 3 13.08 6.44 13.28
C GLN A 3 12.02 7.54 13.42
N SER A 4 10.76 7.15 13.55
CA SER A 4 9.65 8.08 13.78
C SER A 4 9.74 8.72 15.15
N PRO A 5 9.53 10.06 15.27
CA PRO A 5 9.45 10.74 16.57
C PRO A 5 8.37 10.14 17.49
N LEU A 6 7.37 9.46 16.92
CA LEU A 6 6.28 8.84 17.67
C LEU A 6 6.71 7.60 18.49
N LEU A 7 7.89 7.03 18.23
CA LEU A 7 8.47 5.99 19.09
C LEU A 7 8.81 6.49 20.50
N ASN A 8 8.98 7.81 20.66
CA ASN A 8 9.23 8.43 21.96
C ASN A 8 7.95 8.80 22.74
N ARG A 9 6.77 8.53 22.17
CA ARG A 9 5.49 8.81 22.84
C ARG A 9 5.21 7.76 23.93
N PRO A 10 4.57 8.17 25.03
CA PRO A 10 4.18 7.24 26.11
C PRO A 10 3.36 6.05 25.56
N GLY A 11 3.72 4.85 25.98
CA GLY A 11 3.04 3.62 25.57
C GLY A 11 3.45 3.08 24.18
N ALA A 12 4.32 3.76 23.46
CA ALA A 12 4.81 3.26 22.17
C ALA A 12 5.63 1.98 22.34
N VAL A 13 5.26 0.95 21.58
CA VAL A 13 5.97 -0.32 21.50
C VAL A 13 6.58 -0.41 20.09
N PRO A 14 7.89 -0.67 19.95
CA PRO A 14 8.53 -0.77 18.65
C PRO A 14 8.13 -2.05 17.91
N ASN A 15 8.22 -2.02 16.58
CA ASN A 15 8.18 -3.22 15.74
C ASN A 15 9.46 -4.05 15.91
N ALA A 16 9.40 -5.30 15.49
CA ALA A 16 10.57 -6.19 15.49
C ALA A 16 11.65 -5.67 14.54
N VAL A 17 12.92 -5.90 14.90
CA VAL A 17 14.06 -5.59 14.03
C VAL A 17 13.95 -6.36 12.73
N GLY A 18 14.15 -5.68 11.61
CA GLY A 18 14.03 -6.25 10.27
C GLY A 18 12.59 -6.28 9.71
N ASP A 19 11.58 -5.90 10.49
CA ASP A 19 10.23 -5.71 9.95
C ASP A 19 10.19 -4.46 9.04
N PRO A 20 9.45 -4.48 7.92
CA PRO A 20 9.26 -3.28 7.09
C PRO A 20 8.73 -2.06 7.85
N ASP A 21 8.07 -2.26 8.98
CA ASP A 21 7.54 -1.20 9.84
C ASP A 21 8.42 -0.89 11.07
N GLU A 22 9.65 -1.42 11.14
CA GLU A 22 10.61 -1.14 12.22
C GLU A 22 10.75 0.36 12.56
N PRO A 23 10.73 1.30 11.60
CA PRO A 23 10.88 2.73 11.89
C PRO A 23 9.72 3.40 12.63
N VAL A 24 8.59 2.72 12.81
CA VAL A 24 7.38 3.30 13.42
C VAL A 24 6.87 2.45 14.58
N PRO A 25 6.02 2.98 15.49
CA PRO A 25 5.44 2.18 16.57
C PRO A 25 4.56 1.04 16.06
N ALA A 26 4.71 -0.14 16.65
CA ALA A 26 3.85 -1.28 16.42
C ALA A 26 2.45 -1.07 17.01
N HIS A 27 2.38 -0.58 18.26
CA HIS A 27 1.13 -0.25 18.96
C HIS A 27 1.41 0.66 20.17
N TYR A 28 0.33 1.12 20.81
CA TYR A 28 0.33 1.94 22.04
C TYR A 28 -0.42 1.25 23.19
N GLY A 29 -0.33 -0.08 23.27
CA GLY A 29 -0.86 -0.90 24.34
C GLY A 29 -1.99 -1.85 23.93
N ASP A 30 -2.96 -1.42 23.15
CA ASP A 30 -4.10 -2.26 22.72
C ASP A 30 -4.33 -2.16 21.19
N PRO A 31 -3.67 -3.01 20.40
CA PRO A 31 -3.81 -3.02 18.94
C PRO A 31 -5.26 -3.24 18.46
N LEU A 32 -6.09 -3.97 19.18
CA LEU A 32 -7.48 -4.22 18.80
C LEU A 32 -8.37 -3.00 19.02
N ARG A 33 -8.14 -2.26 20.12
CA ARG A 33 -8.78 -0.98 20.33
C ARG A 33 -8.34 0.06 19.32
N GLU A 34 -7.05 0.09 18.98
CA GLU A 34 -6.48 1.01 18.01
C GLU A 34 -7.08 0.81 16.60
N GLN A 35 -7.38 -0.42 16.19
CA GLN A 35 -8.10 -0.72 14.95
C GLN A 35 -9.49 -0.06 14.95
N ARG A 36 -10.28 -0.24 16.01
CA ARG A 36 -11.61 0.38 16.11
C ARG A 36 -11.56 1.89 16.05
N LEU A 37 -10.57 2.50 16.68
CA LEU A 37 -10.37 3.95 16.64
C LEU A 37 -9.96 4.45 15.25
N LEU A 38 -9.12 3.71 14.53
CA LEU A 38 -8.77 4.04 13.15
C LEU A 38 -9.99 3.97 12.22
N VAL A 39 -10.75 2.88 12.26
CA VAL A 39 -11.98 2.72 11.46
C VAL A 39 -12.99 3.84 11.77
N GLY A 40 -13.13 4.20 13.05
CA GLY A 40 -13.99 5.30 13.50
C GLY A 40 -13.47 6.70 13.17
N GLY A 41 -12.30 6.84 12.56
CA GLY A 41 -11.69 8.14 12.24
C GLY A 41 -11.15 8.88 13.47
N ALA A 42 -11.00 8.20 14.60
CA ALA A 42 -10.56 8.78 15.87
C ALA A 42 -9.06 8.52 16.16
N ALA A 43 -8.32 7.90 15.26
CA ALA A 43 -6.89 7.66 15.47
C ALA A 43 -6.02 8.09 14.30
N VAL A 44 -4.76 8.39 14.61
CA VAL A 44 -3.68 8.70 13.68
C VAL A 44 -2.53 7.70 13.89
N THR A 45 -1.92 7.26 12.80
CA THR A 45 -0.74 6.39 12.82
C THR A 45 0.38 6.95 11.97
N ALA A 46 1.62 6.65 12.31
CA ALA A 46 2.77 6.86 11.43
C ALA A 46 2.97 5.61 10.55
N LEU A 47 3.30 5.82 9.29
CA LEU A 47 3.64 4.73 8.38
C LEU A 47 5.12 4.76 8.02
N ALA A 48 5.73 3.58 7.97
CA ALA A 48 7.10 3.40 7.48
C ALA A 48 7.12 3.58 5.94
N ARG A 49 7.31 4.82 5.51
CA ARG A 49 7.32 5.21 4.09
C ARG A 49 8.44 6.21 3.83
N ASP A 50 9.02 6.12 2.64
CA ASP A 50 9.90 7.14 2.10
C ASP A 50 9.12 8.05 1.14
N VAL A 51 9.60 9.28 0.99
CA VAL A 51 9.05 10.25 0.05
C VAL A 51 10.13 10.67 -0.94
N VAL A 52 9.80 10.64 -2.23
CA VAL A 52 10.61 11.21 -3.30
C VAL A 52 9.88 12.41 -3.87
N VAL A 53 10.58 13.54 -3.94
CA VAL A 53 10.03 14.80 -4.49
C VAL A 53 10.57 15.00 -5.89
N VAL A 54 9.66 15.26 -6.83
CA VAL A 54 9.99 15.59 -8.22
C VAL A 54 9.49 17.00 -8.50
N SER A 55 10.39 17.92 -8.81
CA SER A 55 10.08 19.30 -9.21
C SER A 55 10.31 19.52 -10.71
N GLY A 56 9.86 20.67 -11.19
CA GLY A 56 10.06 21.09 -12.58
C GLY A 56 8.83 20.94 -13.46
N PRO A 57 8.78 21.70 -14.57
CA PRO A 57 7.57 21.82 -15.41
C PRO A 57 7.21 20.52 -16.14
N ASP A 58 8.19 19.65 -16.41
CA ASP A 58 7.98 18.42 -17.17
C ASP A 58 7.60 17.22 -16.27
N ARG A 59 7.50 17.38 -14.90
CA ARG A 59 7.34 16.32 -13.91
C ARG A 59 6.14 15.39 -14.18
N LEU A 60 4.97 15.95 -14.45
CA LEU A 60 3.73 15.18 -14.63
C LEU A 60 3.69 14.45 -15.97
N SER A 61 4.08 15.10 -17.07
CA SER A 61 4.14 14.48 -18.39
C SER A 61 5.18 13.38 -18.43
N TRP A 62 6.36 13.61 -17.87
CA TRP A 62 7.42 12.64 -17.78
C TRP A 62 7.02 11.41 -16.96
N LEU A 63 6.55 11.60 -15.72
CA LEU A 63 6.14 10.47 -14.87
C LEU A 63 4.95 9.69 -15.47
N THR A 64 4.08 10.37 -16.23
CA THR A 64 3.05 9.68 -17.02
C THR A 64 3.65 8.69 -18.01
N THR A 65 4.82 8.93 -18.60
CA THR A 65 5.45 8.00 -19.54
C THR A 65 6.22 6.86 -18.85
N LEU A 66 6.64 7.05 -17.61
CA LEU A 66 7.42 6.07 -16.86
C LEU A 66 6.58 5.14 -15.97
N SER A 67 5.34 5.52 -15.67
CA SER A 67 4.51 4.79 -14.74
C SER A 67 3.19 4.33 -15.37
N SER A 68 2.47 3.46 -14.71
CA SER A 68 1.28 2.78 -15.24
C SER A 68 0.00 3.64 -15.22
N GLN A 69 0.02 4.84 -14.59
CA GLN A 69 -1.15 5.72 -14.46
C GLN A 69 -0.94 7.06 -15.18
N VAL A 70 -2.02 7.80 -15.43
CA VAL A 70 -1.98 9.16 -15.98
C VAL A 70 -1.81 10.15 -14.83
N LEU A 71 -0.75 10.98 -14.87
CA LEU A 71 -0.47 11.99 -13.86
C LEU A 71 -0.69 13.42 -14.37
N THR A 72 -0.81 13.62 -15.68
CA THR A 72 -0.96 14.97 -16.28
C THR A 72 -2.23 15.71 -15.86
N GLY A 73 -3.21 15.00 -15.31
CA GLY A 73 -4.46 15.59 -14.81
C GLY A 73 -4.45 15.92 -13.32
N LEU A 74 -3.35 15.65 -12.60
CA LEU A 74 -3.27 15.93 -11.16
C LEU A 74 -3.32 17.45 -10.90
N VAL A 75 -4.14 17.82 -9.92
CA VAL A 75 -4.25 19.18 -9.41
C VAL A 75 -4.15 19.20 -7.89
N PRO A 76 -3.69 20.29 -7.27
CA PRO A 76 -3.58 20.38 -5.82
C PRO A 76 -4.92 20.07 -5.13
N GLY A 77 -4.89 19.17 -4.15
CA GLY A 77 -6.05 18.82 -3.33
C GLY A 77 -7.04 17.81 -3.95
N ASP A 78 -6.77 17.24 -5.11
CA ASP A 78 -7.61 16.24 -5.77
C ASP A 78 -7.56 14.83 -5.12
N GLY A 79 -6.69 14.63 -4.14
CA GLY A 79 -6.47 13.35 -3.47
C GLY A 79 -5.40 12.48 -4.12
N GLY A 80 -4.84 12.91 -5.25
CA GLY A 80 -3.76 12.19 -5.92
C GLY A 80 -4.17 10.89 -6.60
N VAL A 81 -3.18 10.12 -7.03
CA VAL A 81 -3.38 8.83 -7.70
C VAL A 81 -2.44 7.76 -7.14
N GLU A 82 -2.80 6.50 -7.33
CA GLU A 82 -1.89 5.36 -7.19
C GLU A 82 -1.28 5.02 -8.55
N THR A 83 0.00 4.70 -8.58
CA THR A 83 0.68 4.29 -9.81
C THR A 83 1.80 3.27 -9.54
N LEU A 84 2.18 2.50 -10.55
CA LEU A 84 3.28 1.55 -10.50
C LEU A 84 4.39 1.95 -11.47
N ILE A 85 5.63 1.71 -11.06
CA ILE A 85 6.75 1.61 -11.99
C ILE A 85 7.01 0.12 -12.20
N LEU A 86 6.98 -0.31 -13.45
CA LEU A 86 7.18 -1.70 -13.85
C LEU A 86 8.53 -1.86 -14.55
N ASP A 87 9.06 -3.07 -14.48
CA ASP A 87 10.18 -3.45 -15.33
C ASP A 87 9.71 -3.77 -16.78
N ALA A 88 10.63 -4.07 -17.67
CA ALA A 88 10.33 -4.41 -19.08
C ALA A 88 9.45 -5.68 -19.22
N HIS A 89 9.41 -6.53 -18.19
CA HIS A 89 8.63 -7.77 -18.16
C HIS A 89 7.25 -7.58 -17.52
N GLY A 90 6.96 -6.38 -16.99
CA GLY A 90 5.70 -6.05 -16.32
C GLY A 90 5.67 -6.42 -14.83
N HIS A 91 6.83 -6.74 -14.24
CA HIS A 91 6.92 -6.95 -12.79
C HIS A 91 6.94 -5.61 -12.05
N ILE A 92 6.45 -5.61 -10.83
CA ILE A 92 6.27 -4.38 -10.03
C ILE A 92 7.60 -3.99 -9.38
N ALA A 93 8.28 -2.99 -9.92
CA ALA A 93 9.48 -2.43 -9.32
C ALA A 93 9.16 -1.49 -8.14
N HIS A 94 8.16 -0.60 -8.30
CA HIS A 94 7.67 0.29 -7.24
C HIS A 94 6.16 0.45 -7.30
N ALA A 95 5.53 0.56 -6.13
CA ALA A 95 4.15 1.01 -5.97
C ALA A 95 4.16 2.36 -5.25
N LEU A 96 3.45 3.33 -5.80
CA LEU A 96 3.57 4.75 -5.43
C LEU A 96 2.19 5.37 -5.20
N ALA A 97 2.05 6.11 -4.09
CA ALA A 97 1.02 7.12 -3.96
C ALA A 97 1.59 8.45 -4.45
N ALA A 98 0.94 9.09 -5.41
CA ALA A 98 1.42 10.30 -6.07
C ALA A 98 0.49 11.48 -5.79
N LEU A 99 1.05 12.59 -5.32
CA LEU A 99 0.37 13.84 -4.96
C LEU A 99 1.10 15.01 -5.59
N ASP A 100 0.38 15.89 -6.29
CA ASP A 100 0.94 17.14 -6.82
C ASP A 100 0.39 18.36 -6.07
N ASP A 101 1.27 19.29 -5.71
CA ASP A 101 0.91 20.55 -5.06
C ASP A 101 0.94 21.77 -6.02
N GLY A 102 0.99 21.51 -7.33
CA GLY A 102 1.13 22.51 -8.39
C GLY A 102 2.59 22.91 -8.70
N ARG A 103 3.53 22.61 -7.81
CA ARG A 103 4.97 22.91 -7.94
C ARG A 103 5.81 21.66 -7.92
N THR A 104 5.48 20.73 -7.02
CA THR A 104 6.20 19.48 -6.80
C THR A 104 5.24 18.29 -6.80
N LEU A 105 5.70 17.19 -7.38
CA LEU A 105 5.04 15.89 -7.27
C LEU A 105 5.73 15.09 -6.17
N ARG A 106 4.98 14.66 -5.18
CA ARG A 106 5.44 13.81 -4.08
C ARG A 106 5.04 12.38 -4.34
N LEU A 107 6.02 11.49 -4.32
CA LEU A 107 5.86 10.06 -4.51
C LEU A 107 6.14 9.36 -3.19
N VAL A 108 5.10 8.81 -2.58
CA VAL A 108 5.23 7.98 -1.36
C VAL A 108 5.50 6.55 -1.79
N THR A 109 6.55 5.96 -1.25
CA THR A 109 6.95 4.57 -1.49
C THR A 109 7.28 3.86 -0.17
N GLU A 110 7.61 2.57 -0.21
CA GLU A 110 8.01 1.82 0.98
C GLU A 110 9.29 2.35 1.61
N ALA A 111 9.41 2.21 2.92
CA ALA A 111 10.61 2.57 3.66
C ALA A 111 11.84 1.82 3.13
N GLY A 112 12.96 2.53 2.99
CA GLY A 112 14.20 2.01 2.41
C GLY A 112 14.22 1.96 0.88
N ARG A 113 13.12 2.37 0.20
CA ARG A 113 13.03 2.34 -1.28
C ARG A 113 13.21 3.71 -1.93
N GLY A 114 13.14 4.79 -1.15
CA GLY A 114 13.20 6.16 -1.67
C GLY A 114 14.47 6.47 -2.44
N ALA A 115 15.63 6.07 -1.94
CA ALA A 115 16.91 6.28 -2.63
C ALA A 115 17.00 5.53 -3.96
N ALA A 116 16.59 4.26 -3.99
CA ALA A 116 16.58 3.46 -5.22
C ALA A 116 15.59 4.01 -6.25
N LEU A 117 14.42 4.48 -5.82
CA LEU A 117 13.45 5.15 -6.68
C LEU A 117 14.02 6.44 -7.26
N ALA A 118 14.63 7.30 -6.42
CA ALA A 118 15.22 8.55 -6.88
C ALA A 118 16.36 8.30 -7.89
N GLU A 119 17.23 7.33 -7.62
CA GLU A 119 18.29 6.94 -8.55
C GLU A 119 17.74 6.43 -9.89
N HIS A 120 16.71 5.57 -9.86
CA HIS A 120 16.03 5.09 -11.06
C HIS A 120 15.48 6.25 -11.89
N LEU A 121 14.76 7.16 -11.27
CA LEU A 121 14.18 8.34 -11.91
C LEU A 121 15.27 9.27 -12.46
N GLN A 122 16.34 9.53 -11.71
CA GLN A 122 17.46 10.36 -12.17
C GLN A 122 18.12 9.79 -13.45
N ARG A 123 18.29 8.47 -13.55
CA ARG A 123 18.82 7.81 -14.76
C ARG A 123 17.91 7.99 -15.98
N MET A 124 16.59 8.12 -15.76
CA MET A 124 15.59 8.26 -16.83
C MET A 124 15.28 9.71 -17.22
N ARG A 125 15.93 10.68 -16.56
CA ARG A 125 15.65 12.11 -16.73
C ARG A 125 16.03 12.67 -18.09
N PHE A 126 17.13 12.21 -18.67
CA PHE A 126 17.73 12.76 -19.91
C PHE A 126 17.84 14.31 -19.85
N MET A 127 17.30 15.00 -20.85
CA MET A 127 17.33 16.47 -20.97
C MET A 127 16.08 17.17 -20.45
N LEU A 128 15.21 16.46 -19.72
CA LEU A 128 13.97 17.02 -19.19
C LEU A 128 14.22 17.97 -18.02
N ARG A 129 13.36 18.98 -17.89
CA ARG A 129 13.43 20.03 -16.88
C ARG A 129 12.76 19.54 -15.58
N VAL A 130 13.37 18.57 -14.96
CA VAL A 130 12.94 17.98 -13.69
C VAL A 130 14.12 17.82 -12.75
N GLU A 131 13.84 17.88 -11.47
CA GLU A 131 14.77 17.54 -10.39
C GLU A 131 14.14 16.47 -9.52
N VAL A 132 14.91 15.50 -9.06
CA VAL A 132 14.46 14.38 -8.25
C VAL A 132 15.27 14.27 -6.98
N VAL A 133 14.59 14.29 -5.83
CA VAL A 133 15.24 14.24 -4.51
C VAL A 133 14.55 13.20 -3.63
N ALA A 134 15.33 12.32 -3.01
CA ALA A 134 14.83 11.50 -1.90
C ALA A 134 14.74 12.36 -0.64
N ALA A 135 13.54 12.67 -0.19
CA ALA A 135 13.28 13.61 0.90
C ALA A 135 13.30 12.89 2.27
N GLY A 136 14.49 12.77 2.84
CA GLY A 136 14.70 12.14 4.15
C GLY A 136 14.17 12.95 5.35
N ASP A 137 13.72 14.16 5.13
CA ASP A 137 13.15 15.10 6.11
C ASP A 137 11.61 15.08 6.15
N LEU A 138 10.97 14.26 5.31
CA LEU A 138 9.52 14.07 5.29
C LEU A 138 9.11 12.76 5.97
N ALA A 139 7.94 12.78 6.60
CA ALA A 139 7.28 11.65 7.21
C ALA A 139 5.85 11.51 6.68
N VAL A 140 5.31 10.30 6.77
CA VAL A 140 3.94 9.99 6.36
C VAL A 140 3.11 9.60 7.57
N LEU A 141 2.06 10.36 7.83
CA LEU A 141 1.01 10.07 8.79
C LEU A 141 -0.22 9.56 8.04
N ALA A 142 -1.02 8.74 8.70
CA ALA A 142 -2.22 8.17 8.12
C ALA A 142 -3.38 8.15 9.11
N ALA A 143 -4.59 8.29 8.57
CA ALA A 143 -5.84 8.12 9.30
C ALA A 143 -6.93 7.61 8.36
N MET A 144 -8.09 7.25 8.91
CA MET A 144 -9.21 6.71 8.12
C MET A 144 -10.46 7.56 8.25
N GLY A 145 -11.34 7.49 7.25
CA GLY A 145 -12.61 8.21 7.23
C GLY A 145 -12.45 9.71 7.47
N GLY A 146 -13.30 10.29 8.32
CA GLY A 146 -13.20 11.70 8.71
C GLY A 146 -11.91 12.07 9.46
N GLY A 147 -11.21 11.08 10.04
CA GLY A 147 -9.91 11.28 10.65
C GLY A 147 -8.84 11.72 9.67
N ALA A 148 -8.94 11.31 8.40
CA ALA A 148 -8.01 11.73 7.36
C ALA A 148 -8.17 13.22 7.00
N ASP A 149 -9.40 13.75 7.00
CA ASP A 149 -9.66 15.18 6.81
C ASP A 149 -9.18 16.00 8.00
N ALA A 150 -9.43 15.49 9.20
CA ALA A 150 -8.98 16.11 10.44
C ALA A 150 -7.44 16.18 10.53
N LEU A 151 -6.76 15.12 10.10
CA LEU A 151 -5.30 15.07 10.06
C LEU A 151 -4.72 16.05 9.03
N ASP A 152 -5.32 16.16 7.85
CA ASP A 152 -4.95 17.15 6.85
C ASP A 152 -5.15 18.58 7.39
N GLY A 153 -6.28 18.82 8.09
CA GLY A 153 -6.56 20.09 8.77
C GLY A 153 -5.50 20.44 9.83
N ALA A 154 -5.11 19.47 10.67
CA ALA A 154 -4.04 19.62 11.65
C ALA A 154 -2.71 19.99 11.00
N ALA A 155 -2.32 19.28 9.94
CA ALA A 155 -1.10 19.56 9.21
C ALA A 155 -1.10 20.97 8.59
N ARG A 156 -2.24 21.43 8.08
CA ARG A 156 -2.39 22.80 7.55
C ARG A 156 -2.26 23.85 8.65
N ARG A 157 -2.95 23.68 9.80
CA ARG A 157 -2.85 24.61 10.94
C ARG A 157 -1.42 24.77 11.43
N VAL A 158 -0.72 23.66 11.65
CA VAL A 158 0.68 23.66 12.09
C VAL A 158 1.58 24.36 11.07
N ARG A 159 1.40 24.09 9.77
CA ARG A 159 2.17 24.76 8.72
C ARG A 159 1.95 26.27 8.73
N LEU A 160 0.71 26.73 8.80
CA LEU A 160 0.37 28.15 8.84
C LEU A 160 0.95 28.83 10.09
N ALA A 161 0.89 28.18 11.25
CA ALA A 161 1.48 28.71 12.49
C ALA A 161 3.01 28.87 12.38
N ARG A 162 3.69 27.91 11.76
CA ARG A 162 5.15 27.98 11.51
C ARG A 162 5.53 29.10 10.52
N LEU A 163 4.70 29.36 9.49
CA LEU A 163 4.91 30.44 8.54
C LEU A 163 4.62 31.83 9.17
N GLY A 164 3.56 31.94 9.98
CA GLY A 164 3.19 33.20 10.67
C GLY A 164 4.10 33.61 11.82
N GLY A 165 4.75 32.64 12.48
CA GLY A 165 5.71 32.89 13.57
C GLY A 165 7.05 33.51 13.11
N GLY A 166 7.32 33.55 11.81
CA GLY A 166 8.52 34.15 11.19
C GLY A 166 8.40 35.64 10.79
N ALA A 167 7.30 36.32 11.14
CA ALA A 167 7.06 37.74 10.78
C ALA A 167 7.95 38.70 11.56
N GLY A 168 9.22 38.71 11.19
CA GLY A 168 10.28 39.62 11.75
C GLY A 168 11.29 40.11 10.71
N SER A 169 11.01 39.99 9.40
CA SER A 169 11.83 40.66 8.36
C SER A 169 10.94 40.92 7.13
N ASP A 170 10.68 42.19 6.91
CA ASP A 170 10.01 42.80 5.77
C ASP A 170 10.73 42.41 4.46
N PRO A 171 10.12 41.75 3.50
CA PRO A 171 10.55 41.74 2.12
C PRO A 171 9.52 42.50 1.26
N ALA A 172 9.64 43.82 1.23
CA ALA A 172 9.05 44.60 0.17
C ALA A 172 9.74 44.30 -1.17
N GLY A 173 9.22 43.29 -1.87
CA GLY A 173 9.50 42.98 -3.27
C GLY A 173 8.18 42.96 -4.05
N PRO A 174 8.15 43.36 -5.35
CA PRO A 174 6.94 43.52 -6.15
C PRO A 174 6.22 42.22 -6.56
N ASP A 175 6.63 41.08 -6.02
CA ASP A 175 5.95 39.77 -6.15
C ASP A 175 5.40 39.31 -4.79
N ALA A 176 4.66 40.18 -4.09
CA ALA A 176 3.92 39.79 -2.89
C ALA A 176 2.90 38.72 -3.29
N ALA A 177 3.28 37.46 -3.05
CA ALA A 177 2.46 36.31 -3.32
C ALA A 177 1.10 36.46 -2.59
N ASP A 178 0.01 36.31 -3.36
CA ASP A 178 -1.35 36.16 -2.88
C ASP A 178 -1.36 35.26 -1.61
N PRO A 179 -1.77 35.79 -0.42
CA PRO A 179 -1.84 34.96 0.80
C PRO A 179 -2.76 33.74 0.64
N ASP A 180 -3.76 33.80 -0.24
CA ASP A 180 -4.57 32.65 -0.66
C ASP A 180 -3.77 31.62 -1.49
N ALA A 181 -2.67 32.01 -2.15
CA ALA A 181 -1.81 31.08 -2.87
C ALA A 181 -0.99 30.19 -1.93
N ALA A 182 -0.61 30.69 -0.74
CA ALA A 182 0.05 29.91 0.30
C ALA A 182 -0.90 28.87 0.94
N ASP A 183 -2.21 29.17 1.00
CA ASP A 183 -3.23 28.24 1.51
C ASP A 183 -3.61 27.18 0.46
N ARG A 184 -3.56 27.52 -0.84
CA ARG A 184 -3.78 26.58 -1.95
C ARG A 184 -2.59 25.61 -2.18
N GLY A 185 -1.41 25.87 -1.67
CA GLY A 185 -0.15 25.18 -1.98
C GLY A 185 0.30 24.09 -1.00
N GLY A 186 -0.59 23.56 -0.16
CA GLY A 186 -0.29 22.33 0.60
C GLY A 186 -0.67 21.09 -0.22
N PRO A 187 0.07 19.96 -0.05
CA PRO A 187 -0.19 18.77 -0.88
C PRO A 187 -1.56 18.16 -0.65
N GLY A 188 -2.29 18.55 0.40
CA GLY A 188 -3.51 17.85 0.80
C GLY A 188 -3.23 16.43 1.29
N ALA A 189 -4.30 15.71 1.64
CA ALA A 189 -4.18 14.28 1.91
C ALA A 189 -4.30 13.46 0.62
N TRP A 190 -3.40 12.51 0.42
CA TRP A 190 -3.63 11.45 -0.56
C TRP A 190 -4.80 10.59 -0.11
N ARG A 191 -5.71 10.30 -1.03
CA ARG A 191 -6.88 9.43 -0.78
C ARG A 191 -6.68 8.10 -1.47
N ASP A 192 -6.69 7.02 -0.68
CA ASP A 192 -6.52 5.69 -1.26
C ASP A 192 -7.68 5.36 -2.21
N PRO A 193 -7.41 5.11 -3.51
CA PRO A 193 -8.44 4.81 -4.49
C PRO A 193 -8.99 3.38 -4.38
N TRP A 194 -8.47 2.55 -3.49
CA TRP A 194 -8.81 1.13 -3.35
C TRP A 194 -10.30 0.79 -3.22
N PRO A 195 -11.17 1.66 -2.64
CA PRO A 195 -12.61 1.40 -2.58
C PRO A 195 -13.31 1.23 -3.93
N GLY A 196 -12.72 1.72 -5.00
CA GLY A 196 -13.34 1.73 -6.33
C GLY A 196 -12.43 1.23 -7.44
N VAL A 197 -12.93 1.32 -8.65
CA VAL A 197 -12.16 1.17 -9.88
C VAL A 197 -11.96 2.58 -10.45
N VAL A 198 -10.71 3.01 -10.60
CA VAL A 198 -10.41 4.34 -11.14
C VAL A 198 -10.67 4.41 -12.65
N PRO A 199 -10.87 5.61 -13.23
CA PRO A 199 -10.97 5.77 -14.67
C PRO A 199 -9.81 5.11 -15.41
N GLY A 200 -10.11 4.29 -16.42
CA GLY A 200 -9.11 3.53 -17.18
C GLY A 200 -8.62 2.26 -16.50
N GLY A 201 -9.01 1.99 -15.26
CA GLY A 201 -8.72 0.75 -14.54
C GLY A 201 -9.68 -0.41 -14.88
N THR A 202 -9.43 -1.57 -14.28
CA THR A 202 -10.31 -2.74 -14.34
C THR A 202 -10.10 -3.62 -13.12
N SER A 203 -11.15 -4.27 -12.63
CA SER A 203 -11.09 -5.17 -11.50
C SER A 203 -11.05 -6.64 -11.89
N TYR A 204 -10.54 -7.46 -10.99
CA TYR A 204 -10.48 -8.92 -11.09
C TYR A 204 -11.47 -9.63 -10.14
N ASP A 205 -12.38 -8.89 -9.52
CA ASP A 205 -13.41 -9.42 -8.61
C ASP A 205 -14.65 -9.98 -9.34
N VAL A 206 -14.56 -10.20 -10.65
CA VAL A 206 -15.66 -10.69 -11.49
C VAL A 206 -16.11 -12.09 -11.08
N GLY A 207 -17.41 -12.24 -10.81
CA GLY A 207 -18.01 -13.53 -10.46
C GLY A 207 -17.72 -13.99 -9.04
N LEU A 208 -17.13 -13.16 -8.19
CA LEU A 208 -17.01 -13.44 -6.77
C LEU A 208 -18.36 -13.30 -6.06
N ALA A 209 -18.61 -14.18 -5.10
CA ALA A 209 -19.90 -14.23 -4.38
C ALA A 209 -20.10 -13.05 -3.42
N ARG A 210 -19.01 -12.43 -2.98
CA ARG A 210 -19.01 -11.30 -2.04
C ARG A 210 -18.56 -10.02 -2.72
N ALA A 211 -19.08 -8.88 -2.23
CA ALA A 211 -18.55 -7.57 -2.60
C ALA A 211 -17.07 -7.46 -2.24
N HIS A 212 -16.31 -6.70 -3.03
CA HIS A 212 -14.89 -6.51 -2.77
C HIS A 212 -14.67 -5.85 -1.40
N PRO A 213 -13.85 -6.43 -0.50
CA PRO A 213 -13.71 -5.95 0.88
C PRO A 213 -13.11 -4.54 0.96
N GLY A 214 -12.35 -4.12 -0.05
CA GLY A 214 -11.83 -2.76 -0.18
C GLY A 214 -12.89 -1.68 -0.25
N ALA A 215 -14.15 -1.99 -0.51
CA ALA A 215 -15.24 -0.99 -0.61
C ALA A 215 -15.39 -0.13 0.65
N PHE A 216 -14.96 -0.61 1.81
CA PHE A 216 -15.03 0.11 3.10
C PHE A 216 -13.69 0.78 3.48
N TRP A 217 -12.63 0.56 2.72
CA TRP A 217 -11.32 1.14 2.97
C TRP A 217 -11.30 2.64 2.68
N ARG A 218 -11.24 3.49 3.70
CA ARG A 218 -11.28 4.95 3.61
C ARG A 218 -10.00 5.58 4.14
N ALA A 219 -8.86 5.14 3.63
CA ALA A 219 -7.55 5.57 4.08
C ALA A 219 -7.11 6.90 3.45
N GLY A 220 -6.43 7.74 4.24
CA GLY A 220 -5.77 8.94 3.78
C GLY A 220 -4.35 9.04 4.33
N LEU A 221 -3.42 9.54 3.50
CA LEU A 221 -2.03 9.79 3.87
C LEU A 221 -1.74 11.29 3.85
N VAL A 222 -1.06 11.79 4.88
CA VAL A 222 -0.63 13.18 4.99
C VAL A 222 0.89 13.22 5.11
N ILE A 223 1.55 13.97 4.23
CA ILE A 223 3.00 14.14 4.21
C ILE A 223 3.36 15.39 5.00
N VAL A 224 4.19 15.24 6.02
CA VAL A 224 4.61 16.34 6.90
C VAL A 224 6.14 16.33 7.09
N PRO A 225 6.75 17.48 7.41
CA PRO A 225 8.14 17.50 7.88
C PRO A 225 8.29 16.63 9.13
N VAL A 226 9.41 15.90 9.25
CA VAL A 226 9.64 15.00 10.39
C VAL A 226 9.65 15.78 11.71
N ASP A 227 10.17 17.00 11.72
CA ASP A 227 10.21 17.89 12.90
C ASP A 227 8.82 18.45 13.27
N ALA A 228 7.84 18.39 12.36
CA ALA A 228 6.45 18.81 12.61
C ALA A 228 5.54 17.65 13.07
N VAL A 229 5.99 16.39 12.99
CA VAL A 229 5.17 15.22 13.34
C VAL A 229 4.55 15.35 14.73
N GLY A 230 5.33 15.78 15.72
CA GLY A 230 4.85 15.95 17.09
C GLY A 230 3.71 16.94 17.18
N GLU A 231 3.89 18.14 16.63
CA GLU A 231 2.90 19.23 16.65
C GLU A 231 1.61 18.86 15.90
N VAL A 232 1.73 18.23 14.72
CA VAL A 232 0.57 17.80 13.92
C VAL A 232 -0.22 16.75 14.65
N VAL A 233 0.45 15.81 15.29
CA VAL A 233 -0.22 14.77 16.10
C VAL A 233 -0.90 15.38 17.32
N ASP A 234 -0.24 16.31 18.02
CA ASP A 234 -0.83 16.97 19.20
C ASP A 234 -2.06 17.81 18.82
N ASP A 235 -1.98 18.53 17.70
CA ASP A 235 -3.12 19.28 17.16
C ASP A 235 -4.28 18.34 16.76
N PHE A 236 -3.98 17.22 16.10
CA PHE A 236 -4.99 16.19 15.79
C PHE A 236 -5.63 15.62 17.06
N LEU A 237 -4.86 15.30 18.08
CA LEU A 237 -5.37 14.74 19.35
C LEU A 237 -6.23 15.76 20.12
N ALA A 238 -5.92 17.04 20.02
CA ALA A 238 -6.67 18.11 20.68
C ALA A 238 -8.00 18.44 19.99
N ASP A 239 -8.16 18.11 18.71
CA ASP A 239 -9.30 18.46 17.86
C ASP A 239 -10.59 17.63 18.15
N GLY A 240 -10.59 16.77 19.18
CA GLY A 240 -11.80 16.05 19.58
C GLY A 240 -11.59 15.06 20.72
N PRO A 241 -12.63 14.83 21.53
CA PRO A 241 -12.54 13.86 22.62
C PRO A 241 -12.41 12.43 22.07
N GLY A 242 -11.59 11.61 22.74
CA GLY A 242 -11.41 10.20 22.39
C GLY A 242 -10.45 9.94 21.23
N ARG A 243 -9.80 10.97 20.69
CA ARG A 243 -8.74 10.78 19.70
C ARG A 243 -7.50 10.16 20.33
N ALA A 244 -6.81 9.31 19.56
CA ALA A 244 -5.68 8.53 20.06
C ALA A 244 -4.62 8.30 18.99
N LEU A 245 -3.46 7.81 19.44
CA LEU A 245 -2.45 7.21 18.58
C LEU A 245 -2.83 5.76 18.29
N ALA A 246 -2.47 5.29 17.11
CA ALA A 246 -2.49 3.89 16.71
C ALA A 246 -1.14 3.50 16.10
N GLY A 247 -0.76 2.23 16.23
CA GLY A 247 0.46 1.74 15.64
C GLY A 247 0.23 1.00 14.32
N SER A 248 1.34 0.57 13.71
CA SER A 248 1.34 -0.10 12.41
C SER A 248 0.57 -1.43 12.42
N LEU A 249 0.52 -2.15 13.55
CA LEU A 249 -0.25 -3.41 13.65
C LEU A 249 -1.74 -3.19 13.42
N ALA A 250 -2.29 -2.06 13.91
CA ALA A 250 -3.69 -1.74 13.67
C ALA A 250 -3.94 -1.42 12.19
N TRP A 251 -3.07 -0.65 11.56
CA TRP A 251 -3.14 -0.35 10.13
C TRP A 251 -3.03 -1.61 9.27
N GLU A 252 -2.05 -2.48 9.58
CA GLU A 252 -1.84 -3.74 8.86
C GLU A 252 -3.05 -4.68 8.96
N ALA A 253 -3.68 -4.79 10.13
CA ALA A 253 -4.88 -5.61 10.27
C ALA A 253 -6.04 -5.13 9.38
N LEU A 254 -6.30 -3.82 9.36
CA LEU A 254 -7.37 -3.23 8.56
C LEU A 254 -7.08 -3.28 7.05
N ARG A 255 -5.80 -3.13 6.61
CA ARG A 255 -5.47 -3.31 5.19
C ARG A 255 -5.61 -4.76 4.73
N ILE A 256 -5.30 -5.73 5.60
CA ILE A 256 -5.47 -7.16 5.31
C ILE A 256 -6.95 -7.47 5.17
N GLU A 257 -7.81 -6.98 6.06
CA GLU A 257 -9.27 -7.08 5.94
C GLU A 257 -9.76 -6.51 4.60
N ALA A 258 -9.28 -5.33 4.23
CA ALA A 258 -9.64 -4.68 2.96
C ALA A 258 -9.05 -5.38 1.72
N GLY A 259 -8.23 -6.41 1.90
CA GLY A 259 -7.49 -7.04 0.80
C GLY A 259 -6.52 -6.10 0.09
N ARG A 260 -6.09 -5.02 0.75
CA ARG A 260 -5.24 -3.97 0.18
C ARG A 260 -3.78 -4.45 0.10
N PRO A 261 -3.22 -4.69 -1.09
CA PRO A 261 -1.82 -5.10 -1.22
C PRO A 261 -0.85 -3.97 -0.87
N ARG A 262 0.33 -4.36 -0.41
CA ARG A 262 1.44 -3.50 -0.06
C ARG A 262 2.73 -4.04 -0.70
N TRP A 263 3.54 -3.18 -1.29
CA TRP A 263 4.74 -3.63 -2.01
C TRP A 263 5.69 -4.46 -1.12
N ALA A 264 5.95 -4.01 0.12
CA ALA A 264 6.89 -4.69 1.03
C ALA A 264 6.41 -6.07 1.52
N ARG A 265 5.16 -6.43 1.28
CA ARG A 265 4.55 -7.68 1.77
C ARG A 265 4.12 -8.61 0.65
N GLU A 266 3.39 -8.10 -0.36
CA GLU A 266 2.75 -8.89 -1.40
C GLU A 266 3.54 -8.97 -2.71
N VAL A 267 4.65 -8.21 -2.85
CA VAL A 267 5.43 -8.17 -4.09
C VAL A 267 6.73 -8.94 -3.97
N ASP A 268 6.94 -9.90 -4.84
CA ASP A 268 8.21 -10.56 -5.10
C ASP A 268 8.77 -10.17 -6.48
N GLU A 269 9.93 -10.69 -6.86
CA GLU A 269 10.63 -10.38 -8.11
C GLU A 269 9.82 -10.71 -9.39
N ARG A 270 8.73 -11.46 -9.29
CA ARG A 270 7.91 -11.93 -10.42
C ARG A 270 6.47 -11.46 -10.36
N THR A 271 6.11 -10.69 -9.34
CA THR A 271 4.73 -10.25 -9.14
C THR A 271 4.32 -9.25 -10.21
N ILE A 272 3.19 -9.55 -10.88
CA ILE A 272 2.54 -8.67 -11.85
C ILE A 272 1.27 -8.04 -11.24
N PRO A 273 0.86 -6.84 -11.66
CA PRO A 273 -0.29 -6.13 -11.08
C PRO A 273 -1.60 -6.91 -11.08
N HIS A 274 -1.79 -7.80 -12.05
CA HIS A 274 -2.99 -8.66 -12.18
C HIS A 274 -3.18 -9.61 -10.99
N GLU A 275 -2.09 -10.09 -10.40
CA GLU A 275 -2.13 -11.04 -9.28
C GLU A 275 -2.69 -10.41 -8.01
N LEU A 276 -2.59 -9.07 -7.90
CA LEU A 276 -2.91 -8.27 -6.71
C LEU A 276 -4.16 -7.39 -6.90
N ASP A 277 -4.89 -7.54 -8.01
CA ASP A 277 -5.98 -6.63 -8.42
C ASP A 277 -5.55 -5.14 -8.54
N TRP A 278 -4.26 -4.86 -8.69
CA TRP A 278 -3.76 -3.48 -8.81
C TRP A 278 -4.08 -2.79 -10.14
N LEU A 279 -4.69 -3.52 -11.11
CA LEU A 279 -5.29 -2.89 -12.27
C LEU A 279 -6.52 -2.05 -11.91
N ARG A 280 -7.11 -2.30 -10.74
CA ARG A 280 -8.24 -1.55 -10.18
C ARG A 280 -7.91 -0.07 -10.00
N THR A 281 -6.72 0.25 -9.47
CA THR A 281 -6.39 1.59 -8.97
C THR A 281 -5.12 2.17 -9.58
N ALA A 282 -4.16 1.33 -9.97
CA ALA A 282 -2.82 1.79 -10.28
C ALA A 282 -2.45 1.70 -11.76
N VAL A 283 -3.33 1.15 -12.63
CA VAL A 283 -3.04 0.97 -14.06
C VAL A 283 -4.14 1.59 -14.91
N HIS A 284 -3.75 2.44 -15.87
CA HIS A 284 -4.65 2.98 -16.88
C HIS A 284 -4.47 2.24 -18.19
N LEU A 285 -5.46 1.43 -18.58
CA LEU A 285 -5.36 0.50 -19.71
C LEU A 285 -5.24 1.14 -21.09
N THR A 286 -5.73 2.38 -21.24
CA THR A 286 -5.81 3.07 -22.55
C THR A 286 -4.90 4.28 -22.66
N LYS A 287 -4.01 4.52 -21.67
CA LYS A 287 -2.98 5.57 -21.77
C LYS A 287 -1.88 5.24 -22.78
N GLY A 288 -1.02 6.23 -23.09
CA GLY A 288 0.16 6.06 -23.92
C GLY A 288 1.18 5.04 -23.36
N CYS A 289 2.23 4.76 -24.10
CA CYS A 289 3.23 3.74 -23.77
C CYS A 289 3.94 4.01 -22.43
N TYR A 290 4.22 2.93 -21.70
CA TYR A 290 5.05 2.90 -20.49
C TYR A 290 5.76 1.53 -20.38
N PRO A 291 6.86 1.41 -19.64
CA PRO A 291 7.56 0.13 -19.46
C PRO A 291 6.64 -0.97 -18.93
N GLY A 292 6.73 -2.18 -19.49
CA GLY A 292 5.92 -3.34 -19.07
C GLY A 292 4.48 -3.37 -19.60
N GLN A 293 4.00 -2.36 -20.32
CA GLN A 293 2.62 -2.28 -20.84
C GLN A 293 2.23 -3.48 -21.70
N GLU A 294 3.16 -4.01 -22.51
CA GLU A 294 2.89 -5.16 -23.37
C GLU A 294 2.49 -6.39 -22.55
N THR A 295 3.18 -6.66 -21.44
CA THR A 295 2.86 -7.76 -20.55
C THR A 295 1.50 -7.55 -19.89
N ILE A 296 1.19 -6.30 -19.48
CA ILE A 296 -0.14 -5.97 -18.93
C ILE A 296 -1.24 -6.28 -19.95
N ALA A 297 -1.13 -5.74 -21.16
CA ALA A 297 -2.11 -5.96 -22.22
C ALA A 297 -2.21 -7.44 -22.64
N ARG A 298 -1.07 -8.14 -22.73
CA ARG A 298 -1.04 -9.55 -23.10
C ARG A 298 -1.70 -10.43 -22.05
N THR A 299 -1.43 -10.21 -20.77
CA THR A 299 -2.05 -10.97 -19.67
C THR A 299 -3.54 -10.71 -19.61
N LEU A 300 -3.98 -9.46 -19.75
CA LEU A 300 -5.40 -9.06 -19.73
C LEU A 300 -6.19 -9.70 -20.88
N ASN A 301 -5.62 -9.69 -22.11
CA ASN A 301 -6.34 -10.07 -23.32
C ASN A 301 -6.23 -11.57 -23.65
N LEU A 302 -5.07 -12.18 -23.43
CA LEU A 302 -4.75 -13.52 -23.90
C LEU A 302 -4.41 -14.49 -22.78
N GLY A 303 -3.86 -13.97 -21.69
CA GLY A 303 -3.34 -14.74 -20.58
C GLY A 303 -4.28 -14.82 -19.40
N ARG A 304 -3.67 -15.21 -18.30
CA ARG A 304 -4.27 -15.23 -16.96
C ARG A 304 -3.13 -15.10 -15.96
N PRO A 305 -3.30 -14.37 -14.85
CA PRO A 305 -2.26 -14.30 -13.83
C PRO A 305 -1.97 -15.70 -13.27
N PRO A 306 -0.69 -16.05 -13.05
CA PRO A 306 -0.33 -17.39 -12.55
C PRO A 306 -0.72 -17.63 -11.10
N ARG A 307 -0.79 -16.56 -10.32
CA ARG A 307 -1.21 -16.53 -8.91
C ARG A 307 -2.36 -15.57 -8.72
N ARG A 308 -2.98 -15.63 -7.55
CA ARG A 308 -4.03 -14.69 -7.14
C ARG A 308 -3.87 -14.31 -5.67
N LEU A 309 -4.08 -13.05 -5.37
CA LEU A 309 -4.22 -12.56 -4.01
C LEU A 309 -5.53 -13.08 -3.41
N THR A 310 -5.45 -13.54 -2.16
CA THR A 310 -6.55 -14.19 -1.46
C THR A 310 -6.47 -13.82 0.01
N ILE A 311 -7.59 -13.50 0.64
CA ILE A 311 -7.69 -13.44 2.10
C ILE A 311 -7.81 -14.86 2.62
N LEU A 312 -7.11 -15.16 3.71
CA LEU A 312 -7.26 -16.39 4.49
C LEU A 312 -7.84 -16.05 5.86
N GLN A 313 -8.98 -16.66 6.18
CA GLN A 313 -9.48 -16.71 7.55
C GLN A 313 -8.81 -17.91 8.22
N LEU A 314 -8.08 -17.66 9.31
CA LEU A 314 -7.28 -18.66 10.01
C LEU A 314 -8.04 -19.18 11.23
N ASP A 315 -7.87 -20.48 11.55
CA ASP A 315 -8.41 -21.01 12.80
C ASP A 315 -7.73 -20.37 14.01
N GLY A 316 -8.55 -19.75 14.85
CA GLY A 316 -8.10 -19.07 16.07
C GLY A 316 -7.91 -19.98 17.29
N LEU A 317 -8.31 -21.25 17.22
CA LEU A 317 -8.34 -22.16 18.38
C LEU A 317 -6.94 -22.47 18.93
N THR A 318 -5.96 -22.54 18.05
CA THR A 318 -4.57 -22.83 18.45
C THR A 318 -3.85 -21.61 19.05
N GLY A 319 -4.40 -20.40 18.90
CA GLY A 319 -3.74 -19.14 19.28
C GLY A 319 -2.51 -18.80 18.44
N ARG A 320 -2.08 -19.67 17.53
CA ARG A 320 -0.88 -19.50 16.69
C ARG A 320 -1.18 -18.68 15.46
N LEU A 321 -0.22 -17.83 15.07
CA LEU A 321 -0.24 -17.13 13.80
C LEU A 321 0.90 -17.66 12.92
N PRO A 322 0.65 -17.93 11.63
CA PRO A 322 1.73 -18.21 10.70
C PRO A 322 2.60 -16.96 10.52
N ALA A 323 3.84 -17.14 10.12
CA ALA A 323 4.72 -16.04 9.74
C ALA A 323 4.50 -15.67 8.25
N PRO A 324 4.80 -14.44 7.82
CA PRO A 324 4.97 -14.13 6.41
C PRO A 324 5.98 -15.08 5.76
N GLY A 325 5.66 -15.59 4.55
CA GLY A 325 6.42 -16.64 3.87
C GLY A 325 5.96 -18.07 4.21
N ALA A 326 5.13 -18.29 5.23
CA ALA A 326 4.60 -19.60 5.56
C ALA A 326 3.89 -20.27 4.39
N VAL A 327 4.11 -21.56 4.21
CA VAL A 327 3.55 -22.31 3.08
C VAL A 327 2.07 -22.58 3.29
N VAL A 328 1.27 -22.28 2.28
CA VAL A 328 -0.15 -22.65 2.21
C VAL A 328 -0.27 -23.97 1.44
N ARG A 329 -0.99 -24.91 2.02
CA ARG A 329 -1.13 -26.29 1.49
C ARG A 329 -2.56 -26.68 1.19
N LEU A 330 -2.68 -27.52 0.17
CA LEU A 330 -3.88 -28.32 -0.13
C LEU A 330 -3.49 -29.79 0.11
N GLY A 331 -3.88 -30.36 1.24
CA GLY A 331 -3.30 -31.60 1.74
C GLY A 331 -1.79 -31.42 1.94
N GLU A 332 -0.98 -32.27 1.33
CA GLU A 332 0.49 -32.16 1.41
C GLU A 332 1.10 -31.23 0.33
N ARG A 333 0.31 -30.81 -0.67
CA ARG A 333 0.80 -30.03 -1.79
C ARG A 333 0.87 -28.55 -1.45
N ALA A 334 2.03 -27.92 -1.62
CA ALA A 334 2.18 -26.47 -1.55
C ALA A 334 1.42 -25.78 -2.71
N VAL A 335 0.49 -24.90 -2.36
CA VAL A 335 -0.33 -24.14 -3.32
C VAL A 335 -0.11 -22.64 -3.28
N GLY A 336 0.67 -22.14 -2.33
CA GLY A 336 1.00 -20.72 -2.20
C GLY A 336 1.78 -20.42 -0.94
N SER A 337 1.87 -19.12 -0.62
CA SER A 337 2.51 -18.63 0.60
C SER A 337 1.73 -17.47 1.19
N VAL A 338 1.76 -17.38 2.50
CA VAL A 338 1.28 -16.21 3.26
C VAL A 338 2.19 -15.03 3.00
N THR A 339 1.61 -13.85 2.80
CA THR A 339 2.37 -12.60 2.59
C THR A 339 2.24 -11.66 3.78
N SER A 340 1.06 -11.60 4.39
CA SER A 340 0.76 -10.76 5.55
C SER A 340 -0.13 -11.48 6.54
N VAL A 341 0.03 -11.17 7.83
CA VAL A 341 -0.76 -11.78 8.91
C VAL A 341 -1.14 -10.73 9.94
N ALA A 342 -2.35 -10.80 10.46
CA ALA A 342 -2.80 -9.96 11.57
C ALA A 342 -3.85 -10.64 12.45
N ARG A 343 -4.06 -10.10 13.64
CA ARG A 343 -5.27 -10.31 14.45
C ARG A 343 -6.22 -9.14 14.23
N HIS A 344 -7.33 -9.40 13.60
CA HIS A 344 -8.38 -8.41 13.40
C HIS A 344 -9.30 -8.33 14.62
N HIS A 345 -9.79 -7.12 14.95
CA HIS A 345 -10.56 -6.88 16.17
C HIS A 345 -11.94 -7.57 16.19
N GLU A 346 -12.51 -7.92 15.04
CA GLU A 346 -13.78 -8.64 14.91
C GLU A 346 -13.60 -10.03 14.27
N LEU A 347 -12.77 -10.12 13.23
CA LEU A 347 -12.62 -11.34 12.41
C LEU A 347 -11.59 -12.32 12.98
N GLY A 348 -10.85 -11.94 14.05
CA GLY A 348 -9.82 -12.79 14.63
C GLY A 348 -8.58 -12.89 13.74
N PRO A 349 -7.87 -14.04 13.74
CA PRO A 349 -6.65 -14.21 12.97
C PRO A 349 -6.95 -14.31 11.47
N MET A 350 -6.25 -13.52 10.66
CA MET A 350 -6.39 -13.49 9.22
C MET A 350 -5.07 -13.22 8.52
N ALA A 351 -5.01 -13.53 7.23
CA ALA A 351 -3.82 -13.34 6.42
C ALA A 351 -4.16 -12.93 4.98
N LEU A 352 -3.20 -12.30 4.30
CA LEU A 352 -3.14 -12.30 2.84
C LEU A 352 -2.18 -13.39 2.37
N ALA A 353 -2.51 -14.01 1.25
CA ALA A 353 -1.68 -15.03 0.63
C ALA A 353 -1.72 -14.93 -0.90
N LEU A 354 -0.59 -15.24 -1.53
CA LEU A 354 -0.52 -15.46 -2.97
C LEU A 354 -0.65 -16.96 -3.25
N LEU A 355 -1.81 -17.35 -3.76
CA LEU A 355 -2.10 -18.73 -4.13
C LEU A 355 -1.93 -18.96 -5.62
N ARG A 356 -1.49 -20.16 -6.00
CA ARG A 356 -1.55 -20.59 -7.40
C ARG A 356 -2.98 -20.49 -7.92
N ARG A 357 -3.17 -19.96 -9.11
CA ARG A 357 -4.49 -19.82 -9.73
C ARG A 357 -5.28 -21.13 -9.76
N SER A 358 -4.58 -22.27 -9.94
CA SER A 358 -5.19 -23.60 -10.00
C SER A 358 -5.64 -24.17 -8.63
N ALA A 359 -5.41 -23.48 -7.51
CA ALA A 359 -5.95 -23.93 -6.22
C ALA A 359 -7.47 -23.75 -6.21
N PRO A 360 -8.27 -24.82 -5.96
CA PRO A 360 -9.72 -24.73 -5.92
C PRO A 360 -10.17 -23.76 -4.81
N VAL A 361 -11.23 -22.98 -5.07
CA VAL A 361 -11.70 -21.94 -4.12
C VAL A 361 -12.50 -22.49 -2.94
N ASP A 362 -13.05 -23.68 -3.07
CA ASP A 362 -13.84 -24.40 -2.07
C ASP A 362 -12.99 -25.38 -1.24
N ALA A 363 -11.70 -25.47 -1.55
CA ALA A 363 -10.81 -26.39 -0.85
C ALA A 363 -10.45 -25.89 0.54
N ALA A 364 -10.49 -26.81 1.51
CA ALA A 364 -9.89 -26.62 2.82
C ALA A 364 -8.36 -26.53 2.67
N LEU A 365 -7.79 -25.49 3.24
CA LEU A 365 -6.36 -25.22 3.19
C LEU A 365 -5.77 -25.33 4.59
N THR A 366 -4.48 -25.59 4.65
CA THR A 366 -3.70 -25.48 5.89
C THR A 366 -2.49 -24.57 5.66
N VAL A 367 -2.04 -23.91 6.71
CA VAL A 367 -0.87 -23.03 6.69
C VAL A 367 0.16 -23.57 7.69
N ASP A 368 1.39 -23.72 7.25
CA ASP A 368 2.48 -24.12 8.15
C ASP A 368 2.68 -23.03 9.21
N ALA A 369 2.67 -23.40 10.51
CA ALA A 369 2.92 -22.49 11.62
C ALA A 369 4.26 -22.81 12.26
N ALA A 370 4.96 -21.78 12.76
CA ALA A 370 6.18 -21.99 13.53
C ALA A 370 5.84 -22.77 14.83
N GLU A 371 6.68 -23.73 15.20
CA GLU A 371 6.64 -24.28 16.55
C GLU A 371 7.04 -23.18 17.54
N GLU A 372 6.23 -22.94 18.57
CA GLU A 372 6.68 -22.11 19.68
C GLU A 372 7.88 -22.80 20.33
N ALA A 373 9.01 -22.14 20.37
CA ALA A 373 10.09 -22.48 21.27
C ALA A 373 9.54 -22.34 22.70
N GLY A 374 9.09 -23.43 23.29
CA GLY A 374 8.59 -23.41 24.66
C GLY A 374 9.68 -22.86 25.61
N PRO A 375 9.29 -22.17 26.71
CA PRO A 375 10.24 -21.69 27.68
C PRO A 375 10.94 -22.92 28.34
N GLY A 376 12.09 -23.38 27.75
CA GLY A 376 12.84 -24.51 28.26
C GLY A 376 13.69 -25.26 27.24
N SER A 377 13.67 -24.96 25.95
CA SER A 377 14.44 -25.72 24.95
C SER A 377 15.82 -25.11 24.60
N ALA A 378 16.48 -24.49 25.55
CA ALA A 378 17.91 -24.18 25.40
C ALA A 378 18.72 -25.44 25.71
N GLY A 379 18.92 -26.35 24.73
CA GLY A 379 19.79 -27.49 24.96
C GLY A 379 19.49 -28.78 24.19
N ALA A 380 18.90 -28.72 22.99
CA ALA A 380 18.85 -29.91 22.12
C ALA A 380 19.78 -29.73 20.93
N GLY A 381 20.83 -30.53 20.86
CA GLY A 381 21.77 -30.64 19.75
C GLY A 381 21.08 -31.11 18.46
N PRO A 382 21.79 -31.11 17.29
CA PRO A 382 21.22 -31.42 15.98
C PRO A 382 20.92 -32.93 15.87
N GLY A 383 19.76 -33.36 16.37
CA GLY A 383 19.27 -34.72 16.28
C GLY A 383 17.88 -34.70 15.67
N GLY A 384 17.78 -35.19 14.41
CA GLY A 384 16.59 -35.20 13.58
C GLY A 384 15.38 -35.85 14.23
N GLY A 385 14.40 -35.06 14.58
CA GLY A 385 13.04 -35.47 14.82
C GLY A 385 12.17 -34.83 13.72
N SER A 386 11.65 -35.63 12.78
CA SER A 386 10.59 -35.27 11.85
C SER A 386 9.27 -35.06 12.63
N GLY A 387 9.19 -34.02 13.43
CA GLY A 387 7.93 -33.48 13.92
C GLY A 387 7.20 -32.85 12.75
N ALA A 388 6.00 -33.32 12.45
CA ALA A 388 5.13 -32.65 11.46
C ALA A 388 4.97 -31.20 11.91
N ALA A 389 5.37 -30.26 11.05
CA ALA A 389 5.21 -28.84 11.32
C ALA A 389 3.75 -28.57 11.72
N ALA A 390 3.57 -27.84 12.83
CA ALA A 390 2.23 -27.45 13.27
C ALA A 390 1.52 -26.71 12.13
N ARG A 391 0.27 -27.02 11.91
CA ARG A 391 -0.54 -26.41 10.85
C ARG A 391 -1.75 -25.73 11.43
N VAL A 392 -2.16 -24.62 10.81
CA VAL A 392 -3.38 -23.86 11.12
C VAL A 392 -4.34 -24.03 9.95
N ASP A 393 -5.56 -24.42 10.22
CA ASP A 393 -6.61 -24.51 9.20
C ASP A 393 -6.95 -23.11 8.67
N ALA A 394 -7.25 -23.05 7.37
CA ALA A 394 -7.55 -21.79 6.69
C ALA A 394 -8.67 -21.94 5.67
N VAL A 395 -9.58 -20.96 5.66
CA VAL A 395 -10.61 -20.79 4.63
C VAL A 395 -10.23 -19.59 3.78
N GLN A 396 -10.35 -19.74 2.45
CA GLN A 396 -9.94 -18.72 1.50
C GLN A 396 -11.12 -17.87 1.00
N GLU A 397 -10.87 -16.57 0.84
CA GLU A 397 -11.73 -15.63 0.14
C GLU A 397 -10.90 -14.97 -0.99
N PRO A 398 -11.10 -15.37 -2.26
CA PRO A 398 -10.38 -14.80 -3.37
C PRO A 398 -10.68 -13.32 -3.57
N LEU A 399 -9.65 -12.51 -3.78
CA LEU A 399 -9.77 -11.11 -4.22
C LEU A 399 -9.66 -11.00 -5.74
N VAL A 400 -8.88 -11.87 -6.34
CA VAL A 400 -8.73 -12.01 -7.79
C VAL A 400 -9.47 -13.25 -8.24
N CYS A 401 -10.34 -13.10 -9.22
CA CYS A 401 -11.16 -14.18 -9.78
C CYS A 401 -10.30 -15.40 -10.14
N PRO A 402 -10.67 -16.60 -9.69
CA PRO A 402 -9.94 -17.85 -10.00
C PRO A 402 -9.82 -18.14 -11.48
N ASP A 403 -10.77 -17.69 -12.29
CA ASP A 403 -10.70 -17.77 -13.74
C ASP A 403 -9.62 -16.88 -14.34
N GLY A 404 -9.08 -15.92 -13.55
CA GLY A 404 -8.05 -15.00 -13.97
C GLY A 404 -8.48 -14.05 -15.09
N LYS A 405 -9.78 -13.75 -15.15
CA LYS A 405 -10.35 -12.76 -16.08
C LYS A 405 -10.75 -11.50 -15.31
N ALA A 406 -10.35 -10.35 -15.83
CA ALA A 406 -10.84 -9.07 -15.36
C ALA A 406 -12.15 -8.67 -16.05
N GLN A 407 -12.80 -7.66 -15.54
CA GLN A 407 -14.00 -7.09 -16.16
C GLN A 407 -13.75 -6.63 -17.59
N ALA A 408 -12.57 -6.07 -17.89
CA ALA A 408 -12.17 -5.63 -19.24
C ALA A 408 -11.57 -6.76 -20.10
N SER A 409 -11.44 -8.00 -19.60
CA SER A 409 -10.91 -9.10 -20.39
C SER A 409 -11.91 -9.50 -21.51
N PRO A 410 -11.42 -9.77 -22.74
CA PRO A 410 -12.29 -10.19 -23.83
C PRO A 410 -13.04 -11.48 -23.51
N ALA A 411 -14.33 -11.55 -23.85
CA ALA A 411 -15.15 -12.76 -23.68
C ALA A 411 -14.59 -13.94 -24.48
N GLN A 412 -14.04 -13.69 -25.67
CA GLN A 412 -13.37 -14.68 -26.52
C GLN A 412 -11.93 -14.27 -26.77
N ARG A 413 -11.03 -15.23 -26.84
CA ARG A 413 -9.62 -14.95 -27.20
C ARG A 413 -9.57 -14.25 -28.57
N PRO A 414 -8.88 -13.12 -28.70
CA PRO A 414 -8.62 -12.50 -29.98
C PRO A 414 -7.97 -13.50 -30.95
N GLY A 415 -8.47 -13.59 -32.20
CA GLY A 415 -7.94 -14.49 -33.22
C GLY A 415 -8.51 -15.92 -33.24
N VAL A 416 -9.44 -16.30 -32.40
CA VAL A 416 -10.11 -17.63 -32.46
C VAL A 416 -10.82 -17.85 -33.82
N GLY A 417 -11.32 -16.78 -34.44
CA GLY A 417 -11.93 -16.84 -35.79
C GLY A 417 -10.94 -17.01 -36.95
N LEU A 418 -9.71 -16.52 -36.80
CA LEU A 418 -8.69 -16.53 -37.85
C LEU A 418 -8.18 -17.95 -38.16
N ARG A 419 -8.13 -18.86 -37.17
CA ARG A 419 -7.75 -20.25 -37.38
C ARG A 419 -8.81 -21.06 -38.13
N LYS A 420 -10.07 -20.68 -38.11
CA LYS A 420 -11.14 -21.36 -38.84
C LYS A 420 -11.18 -20.95 -40.30
N SER A 421 -10.72 -19.74 -40.67
CA SER A 421 -10.71 -19.26 -42.06
C SER A 421 -9.47 -19.68 -42.85
N LEU A 422 -8.42 -20.22 -42.22
CA LEU A 422 -7.21 -20.73 -42.89
C LEU A 422 -7.24 -22.22 -43.19
N LEU A 423 -8.34 -22.92 -42.81
CA LEU A 423 -8.55 -24.36 -43.01
C LEU A 423 -9.68 -24.68 -43.99
N HIS A 424 -10.11 -23.68 -44.80
CA HIS A 424 -11.05 -23.84 -45.92
C HIS A 424 -10.43 -23.36 -47.19
#